data_a23d9300081ac927ad216312b0f6203e
#
_entry.id   a23d9300081ac927ad216312b0f6203e
#
_cell.length_a   1.000
_cell.length_b   1.000
_cell.length_c   1.000
_cell.angle_alpha   90.00
_cell.angle_beta   90.00
_cell.angle_gamma   90.00
#
_symmetry.space_group_name_H-M   'P 1'
#
loop_
_entity.id
_entity.type
_entity.pdbx_description
1 polymer ?
#
loop_
_entity_poly.entity_id
_entity_poly.type
_entity_poly.pdbx_seq_one_letter_code
_entity_poly.pdbx_strand_id
1 'polypeptide(L)'
;MMPCTDTPQPHVLYLALGTNLGDKQTNLLRALDLIGRCVGQVCRISSFMCTEPWGFSSDNAFLNAACMVHTVLTPLQCLERTQQIERQMGRTLKSVDGHYHDRIIDIDLLVYDRLVLSTPQLTLPHPLMMEREFVTRPLSEVMSGEEFARLALFVQHAASASGAHCDALCSALHEPSHRSGDDEAESTSHKRTADNHSF
;
A
#
# COMPACT_ATOMS: atom_id res chain seq x y z
N MET A 1 41.68 -7.05 23.04
CA MET A 1 40.36 -6.39 22.90
C MET A 1 39.83 -6.79 21.53
N MET A 2 38.93 -7.77 21.48
CA MET A 2 38.30 -8.16 20.21
C MET A 2 37.20 -7.12 19.89
N PRO A 3 37.07 -6.65 18.64
CA PRO A 3 35.98 -5.77 18.29
C PRO A 3 34.68 -6.54 18.42
N CYS A 4 33.71 -5.97 19.15
CA CYS A 4 32.33 -6.42 19.12
C CYS A 4 31.87 -6.34 17.68
N THR A 5 31.64 -7.49 17.06
CA THR A 5 30.91 -7.54 15.79
C THR A 5 29.47 -7.19 16.12
N ASP A 6 29.10 -5.94 15.95
CA ASP A 6 27.71 -5.48 15.98
C ASP A 6 26.96 -6.19 14.85
N THR A 7 26.44 -7.38 15.13
CA THR A 7 25.54 -8.04 14.20
C THR A 7 24.27 -7.20 14.15
N PRO A 8 23.88 -6.65 12.99
CA PRO A 8 22.69 -5.82 12.92
C PRO A 8 21.49 -6.61 13.43
N GLN A 9 20.76 -6.03 14.39
CA GLN A 9 19.52 -6.64 14.90
C GLN A 9 18.54 -6.76 13.75
N PRO A 10 17.93 -7.93 13.56
CA PRO A 10 16.96 -8.09 12.47
C PRO A 10 15.70 -7.26 12.77
N HIS A 11 15.18 -6.64 11.73
CA HIS A 11 13.90 -5.95 11.73
C HIS A 11 12.75 -6.94 11.59
N VAL A 12 11.58 -6.59 12.11
CA VAL A 12 10.35 -7.38 11.97
C VAL A 12 9.51 -6.79 10.83
N LEU A 13 9.27 -7.59 9.81
CA LEU A 13 8.45 -7.26 8.65
C LEU A 13 7.23 -8.17 8.61
N TYR A 14 6.03 -7.60 8.45
CA TYR A 14 4.80 -8.33 8.19
C TYR A 14 4.40 -8.14 6.74
N LEU A 15 4.10 -9.26 6.07
CA LEU A 15 3.69 -9.31 4.67
C LEU A 15 2.29 -9.93 4.56
N ALA A 16 1.47 -9.42 3.63
CA ALA A 16 0.31 -10.11 3.11
C ALA A 16 0.64 -10.73 1.76
N LEU A 17 0.09 -11.92 1.51
CA LEU A 17 0.20 -12.63 0.26
C LEU A 17 -1.19 -12.95 -0.25
N GLY A 18 -1.41 -12.77 -1.57
CA GLY A 18 -2.68 -13.10 -2.22
C GLY A 18 -2.47 -13.69 -3.62
N THR A 19 -3.27 -14.68 -3.99
CA THR A 19 -3.25 -15.32 -5.32
C THR A 19 -4.64 -15.76 -5.71
N ASN A 20 -5.01 -15.63 -6.99
CA ASN A 20 -6.30 -16.14 -7.51
C ASN A 20 -6.19 -16.84 -8.86
N LEU A 21 -4.97 -17.07 -9.37
CA LEU A 21 -4.73 -17.79 -10.62
C LEU A 21 -3.97 -19.10 -10.39
N GLY A 22 -4.32 -20.11 -11.18
CA GLY A 22 -3.63 -21.40 -11.22
C GLY A 22 -3.71 -22.19 -9.90
N ASP A 23 -2.66 -22.94 -9.58
CA ASP A 23 -2.55 -23.65 -8.29
C ASP A 23 -2.16 -22.64 -7.18
N LYS A 24 -3.20 -22.11 -6.54
CA LYS A 24 -3.07 -21.06 -5.53
C LYS A 24 -2.24 -21.49 -4.32
N GLN A 25 -2.39 -22.73 -3.87
CA GLN A 25 -1.62 -23.24 -2.74
C GLN A 25 -0.13 -23.36 -3.09
N THR A 26 0.19 -23.93 -4.24
CA THR A 26 1.57 -24.02 -4.74
C THR A 26 2.16 -22.62 -4.95
N ASN A 27 1.38 -21.65 -5.43
CA ASN A 27 1.84 -20.27 -5.59
C ASN A 27 2.22 -19.63 -4.24
N LEU A 28 1.38 -19.77 -3.20
CA LEU A 28 1.70 -19.22 -1.86
C LEU A 28 2.94 -19.89 -1.27
N LEU A 29 3.06 -21.21 -1.34
CA LEU A 29 4.21 -21.95 -0.82
C LEU A 29 5.51 -21.54 -1.54
N ARG A 30 5.45 -21.37 -2.87
CA ARG A 30 6.60 -20.90 -3.66
C ARG A 30 6.99 -19.47 -3.31
N ALA A 31 6.00 -18.58 -3.11
CA ALA A 31 6.27 -17.19 -2.70
C ALA A 31 6.95 -17.16 -1.32
N LEU A 32 6.47 -17.94 -0.35
CA LEU A 32 7.07 -18.06 0.99
C LEU A 32 8.51 -18.58 0.94
N ASP A 33 8.81 -19.57 0.09
CA ASP A 33 10.18 -20.07 -0.12
C ASP A 33 11.10 -18.96 -0.69
N LEU A 34 10.62 -18.23 -1.69
CA LEU A 34 11.38 -17.11 -2.28
C LEU A 34 11.57 -15.95 -1.31
N ILE A 35 10.56 -15.62 -0.49
CA ILE A 35 10.68 -14.64 0.59
C ILE A 35 11.77 -15.07 1.57
N GLY A 36 11.76 -16.34 1.97
CA GLY A 36 12.77 -16.92 2.87
C GLY A 36 14.20 -16.78 2.34
N ARG A 37 14.39 -16.86 1.03
CA ARG A 37 15.70 -16.77 0.37
C ARG A 37 16.14 -15.33 0.06
N CYS A 38 15.20 -14.43 -0.27
CA CYS A 38 15.53 -13.14 -0.87
C CYS A 38 15.23 -11.94 0.02
N VAL A 39 14.33 -12.09 1.01
CA VAL A 39 13.89 -10.99 1.89
C VAL A 39 14.42 -11.18 3.31
N GLY A 40 14.27 -12.39 3.87
CA GLY A 40 14.69 -12.70 5.23
C GLY A 40 14.06 -13.96 5.76
N GLN A 41 14.35 -14.30 7.01
CA GLN A 41 13.85 -15.53 7.65
C GLN A 41 12.34 -15.43 7.89
N VAL A 42 11.55 -16.29 7.26
CA VAL A 42 10.12 -16.44 7.56
C VAL A 42 9.97 -17.16 8.90
N CYS A 43 9.45 -16.45 9.90
CA CYS A 43 9.34 -16.93 11.28
C CYS A 43 7.96 -17.48 11.62
N ARG A 44 6.91 -16.88 11.08
CA ARG A 44 5.52 -17.30 11.30
C ARG A 44 4.75 -17.18 9.99
N ILE A 45 3.80 -18.07 9.77
CA ILE A 45 2.90 -18.10 8.62
C ILE A 45 1.50 -18.38 9.17
N SER A 46 0.49 -17.65 8.66
CA SER A 46 -0.91 -17.90 8.97
C SER A 46 -1.44 -19.16 8.26
N SER A 47 -2.63 -19.61 8.65
CA SER A 47 -3.43 -20.47 7.79
C SER A 47 -3.78 -19.78 6.46
N PHE A 48 -4.06 -20.57 5.42
CA PHE A 48 -4.49 -20.05 4.13
C PHE A 48 -5.99 -19.80 4.15
N MET A 49 -6.42 -18.60 3.79
CA MET A 49 -7.80 -18.13 3.83
C MET A 49 -8.34 -17.89 2.43
N CYS A 50 -9.40 -18.59 2.07
CA CYS A 50 -10.12 -18.35 0.81
C CYS A 50 -11.09 -17.19 0.97
N THR A 51 -11.12 -16.26 -0.02
CA THR A 51 -12.03 -15.11 -0.03
C THR A 51 -12.50 -14.80 -1.45
N GLU A 52 -13.66 -14.17 -1.56
CA GLU A 52 -14.11 -13.58 -2.80
C GLU A 52 -13.22 -12.39 -3.20
N PRO A 53 -13.17 -12.02 -4.50
CA PRO A 53 -12.47 -10.83 -4.96
C PRO A 53 -12.98 -9.56 -4.24
N TRP A 54 -12.07 -8.70 -3.84
CA TRP A 54 -12.39 -7.43 -3.20
C TRP A 54 -12.10 -6.25 -4.12
N GLY A 55 -13.11 -5.40 -4.36
CA GLY A 55 -12.96 -4.19 -5.16
C GLY A 55 -13.02 -4.37 -6.68
N PHE A 56 -13.20 -5.61 -7.18
CA PHE A 56 -13.43 -5.90 -8.60
C PHE A 56 -14.19 -7.22 -8.79
N SER A 57 -14.72 -7.46 -9.99
CA SER A 57 -15.41 -8.71 -10.34
C SER A 57 -14.41 -9.70 -10.97
N SER A 58 -14.35 -10.91 -10.43
CA SER A 58 -13.62 -12.03 -10.99
C SER A 58 -14.31 -13.34 -10.57
N ASP A 59 -14.29 -14.35 -11.44
CA ASP A 59 -14.78 -15.70 -11.13
C ASP A 59 -13.77 -16.50 -10.29
N ASN A 60 -12.58 -15.93 -10.04
CA ASN A 60 -11.50 -16.59 -9.33
C ASN A 60 -11.43 -16.11 -7.88
N ALA A 61 -11.91 -16.92 -6.93
CA ALA A 61 -11.69 -16.68 -5.50
C ALA A 61 -10.19 -16.59 -5.16
N PHE A 62 -9.84 -15.72 -4.23
CA PHE A 62 -8.47 -15.56 -3.73
C PHE A 62 -8.14 -16.59 -2.67
N LEU A 63 -6.86 -16.95 -2.59
CA LEU A 63 -6.24 -17.57 -1.44
C LEU A 63 -5.23 -16.60 -0.85
N ASN A 64 -5.43 -16.22 0.42
CA ASN A 64 -4.67 -15.21 1.13
C ASN A 64 -3.92 -15.82 2.31
N ALA A 65 -2.80 -15.20 2.68
CA ALA A 65 -2.02 -15.53 3.86
C ALA A 65 -1.30 -14.29 4.38
N ALA A 66 -0.82 -14.36 5.62
CA ALA A 66 0.14 -13.41 6.17
C ALA A 66 1.38 -14.15 6.66
N CYS A 67 2.52 -13.47 6.65
CA CYS A 67 3.73 -13.99 7.30
C CYS A 67 4.50 -12.90 8.04
N MET A 68 5.25 -13.32 9.06
CA MET A 68 6.22 -12.52 9.77
C MET A 68 7.62 -12.92 9.35
N VAL A 69 8.43 -11.94 8.99
CA VAL A 69 9.80 -12.12 8.47
C VAL A 69 10.78 -11.33 9.33
N HIS A 70 11.88 -11.94 9.71
CA HIS A 70 13.03 -11.24 10.24
C HIS A 70 14.00 -10.90 9.10
N THR A 71 14.30 -9.62 8.91
CA THR A 71 15.11 -9.14 7.79
C THR A 71 16.16 -8.12 8.23
N VAL A 72 17.27 -8.07 7.51
CA VAL A 72 18.28 -7.00 7.64
C VAL A 72 18.19 -5.97 6.50
N LEU A 73 17.24 -6.15 5.60
CA LEU A 73 17.00 -5.25 4.48
C LEU A 73 16.21 -4.01 4.94
N THR A 74 16.47 -2.87 4.33
CA THR A 74 15.63 -1.66 4.52
C THR A 74 14.23 -1.84 3.90
N PRO A 75 13.21 -1.03 4.27
CA PRO A 75 11.87 -1.13 3.72
C PRO A 75 11.82 -1.08 2.18
N LEU A 76 12.60 -0.17 1.56
CA LEU A 76 12.65 -0.06 0.10
C LEU A 76 13.33 -1.26 -0.56
N GLN A 77 14.36 -1.83 0.08
CA GLN A 77 14.95 -3.09 -0.39
C GLN A 77 13.97 -4.25 -0.27
N CYS A 78 13.19 -4.33 0.82
CA CYS A 78 12.13 -5.33 0.95
C CYS A 78 11.10 -5.20 -0.17
N LEU A 79 10.65 -3.97 -0.48
CA LEU A 79 9.74 -3.70 -1.59
C LEU A 79 10.33 -4.14 -2.93
N GLU A 80 11.58 -3.81 -3.19
CA GLU A 80 12.26 -4.23 -4.43
C GLU A 80 12.31 -5.77 -4.56
N ARG A 81 12.66 -6.47 -3.48
CA ARG A 81 12.74 -7.93 -3.45
C ARG A 81 11.37 -8.59 -3.64
N THR A 82 10.33 -8.11 -2.96
CA THR A 82 8.97 -8.66 -3.15
C THR A 82 8.49 -8.46 -4.58
N GLN A 83 8.71 -7.30 -5.19
CA GLN A 83 8.38 -7.05 -6.59
C GLN A 83 9.21 -7.91 -7.57
N GLN A 84 10.46 -8.24 -7.24
CA GLN A 84 11.26 -9.18 -8.04
C GLN A 84 10.67 -10.60 -7.97
N ILE A 85 10.25 -11.05 -6.78
CA ILE A 85 9.58 -12.33 -6.58
C ILE A 85 8.30 -12.41 -7.41
N GLU A 86 7.44 -11.38 -7.35
CA GLU A 86 6.22 -11.32 -8.14
C GLU A 86 6.49 -11.44 -9.65
N ARG A 87 7.47 -10.70 -10.17
CA ARG A 87 7.88 -10.80 -11.58
C ARG A 87 8.40 -12.19 -11.94
N GLN A 88 9.23 -12.78 -11.08
CA GLN A 88 9.79 -14.14 -11.27
C GLN A 88 8.70 -15.22 -11.30
N MET A 89 7.61 -15.00 -10.56
CA MET A 89 6.46 -15.89 -10.52
C MET A 89 5.47 -15.67 -11.68
N GLY A 90 5.70 -14.68 -12.54
CA GLY A 90 4.90 -14.44 -13.75
C GLY A 90 3.88 -13.31 -13.63
N ARG A 91 3.98 -12.43 -12.63
CA ARG A 91 3.16 -11.21 -12.57
C ARG A 91 3.65 -10.22 -13.62
N THR A 92 2.95 -10.14 -14.75
CA THR A 92 3.31 -9.26 -15.89
C THR A 92 2.63 -7.90 -15.84
N LEU A 93 1.47 -7.81 -15.18
CA LEU A 93 0.69 -6.57 -15.10
C LEU A 93 0.70 -6.02 -13.68
N LYS A 94 1.06 -4.74 -13.54
CA LYS A 94 0.78 -3.96 -12.33
C LYS A 94 -0.66 -3.46 -12.39
N SER A 95 -1.33 -3.37 -11.25
CA SER A 95 -2.59 -2.63 -11.17
C SER A 95 -2.32 -1.17 -11.50
N VAL A 96 -2.91 -0.66 -12.58
CA VAL A 96 -2.82 0.73 -13.01
C VAL A 96 -4.20 1.36 -12.81
N ASP A 97 -4.24 2.57 -12.26
CA ASP A 97 -5.47 3.36 -12.06
C ASP A 97 -6.58 2.66 -11.24
N GLY A 98 -6.20 1.87 -10.23
CA GLY A 98 -7.16 1.19 -9.36
C GLY A 98 -7.86 -0.02 -9.99
N HIS A 99 -7.52 -0.41 -11.21
CA HIS A 99 -8.00 -1.65 -11.81
C HIS A 99 -7.23 -2.85 -11.27
N TYR A 100 -7.91 -3.65 -10.44
CA TYR A 100 -7.39 -4.93 -9.96
C TYR A 100 -7.57 -5.98 -11.06
N HIS A 101 -6.57 -6.84 -11.21
CA HIS A 101 -6.57 -7.96 -12.15
C HIS A 101 -6.27 -9.26 -11.41
N ASP A 102 -6.70 -10.36 -12.01
CA ASP A 102 -6.30 -11.69 -11.59
C ASP A 102 -4.77 -11.81 -11.62
N ARG A 103 -4.20 -12.44 -10.58
CA ARG A 103 -2.74 -12.48 -10.40
C ARG A 103 -2.26 -13.78 -9.79
N ILE A 104 -1.09 -14.24 -10.27
CA ILE A 104 -0.43 -15.44 -9.74
C ILE A 104 0.01 -15.21 -8.30
N ILE A 105 0.48 -14.02 -7.97
CA ILE A 105 0.89 -13.63 -6.62
C ILE A 105 0.87 -12.11 -6.45
N ASP A 106 0.52 -11.66 -5.28
CA ASP A 106 0.63 -10.30 -4.77
C ASP A 106 1.28 -10.35 -3.40
N ILE A 107 2.27 -9.48 -3.14
CA ILE A 107 3.01 -9.46 -1.87
C ILE A 107 3.08 -8.03 -1.37
N ASP A 108 2.22 -7.69 -0.42
CA ASP A 108 2.13 -6.36 0.17
C ASP A 108 2.95 -6.27 1.46
N LEU A 109 3.74 -5.20 1.61
CA LEU A 109 4.40 -4.85 2.87
C LEU A 109 3.37 -4.17 3.77
N LEU A 110 3.07 -4.78 4.93
CA LEU A 110 2.06 -4.26 5.87
C LEU A 110 2.67 -3.35 6.93
N VAL A 111 3.68 -3.85 7.62
CA VAL A 111 4.33 -3.18 8.75
C VAL A 111 5.81 -3.56 8.77
N TYR A 112 6.64 -2.58 9.07
CA TYR A 112 8.08 -2.77 9.29
C TYR A 112 8.45 -2.16 10.64
N ASP A 113 8.68 -2.98 11.65
CA ASP A 113 8.84 -2.56 13.05
C ASP A 113 7.72 -1.59 13.49
N ARG A 114 8.10 -0.41 13.98
CA ARG A 114 7.22 0.72 14.30
C ARG A 114 7.46 1.90 13.37
N LEU A 115 7.97 1.66 12.16
CA LEU A 115 8.28 2.71 11.20
C LEU A 115 7.01 3.29 10.57
N VAL A 116 6.88 4.60 10.61
CA VAL A 116 5.96 5.37 9.76
C VAL A 116 6.74 5.91 8.59
N LEU A 117 6.38 5.52 7.37
CA LEU A 117 7.03 5.93 6.13
C LEU A 117 5.96 6.36 5.13
N SER A 118 6.17 7.52 4.51
CA SER A 118 5.31 7.99 3.42
C SER A 118 6.21 8.50 2.29
N THR A 119 6.33 7.71 1.25
CA THR A 119 7.09 8.02 0.03
C THR A 119 6.22 7.71 -1.19
N PRO A 120 6.55 8.23 -2.38
CA PRO A 120 5.84 7.90 -3.61
C PRO A 120 5.83 6.39 -3.93
N GLN A 121 6.81 5.62 -3.42
CA GLN A 121 6.95 4.20 -3.70
C GLN A 121 6.33 3.31 -2.62
N LEU A 122 6.33 3.77 -1.35
CA LEU A 122 5.95 2.93 -0.20
C LEU A 122 5.38 3.76 0.93
N THR A 123 4.21 3.35 1.41
CA THR A 123 3.60 3.87 2.63
C THR A 123 3.52 2.76 3.67
N LEU A 124 4.05 3.00 4.86
CA LEU A 124 3.98 2.09 6.02
C LEU A 124 3.51 2.84 7.26
N PRO A 125 2.66 2.27 8.09
CA PRO A 125 1.92 1.01 7.84
C PRO A 125 1.09 1.08 6.56
N HIS A 126 0.79 -0.07 5.94
CA HIS A 126 -0.02 -0.11 4.72
C HIS A 126 -1.40 0.53 4.95
N PRO A 127 -1.81 1.54 4.16
CA PRO A 127 -2.95 2.41 4.51
C PRO A 127 -4.28 1.67 4.67
N LEU A 128 -4.55 0.64 3.86
CA LEU A 128 -5.82 -0.09 3.87
C LEU A 128 -5.76 -1.41 4.64
N MET A 129 -4.69 -1.70 5.40
CA MET A 129 -4.50 -3.01 6.00
C MET A 129 -5.57 -3.36 7.04
N MET A 130 -6.06 -2.38 7.80
CA MET A 130 -7.06 -2.60 8.85
C MET A 130 -8.50 -2.67 8.33
N GLU A 131 -8.74 -2.26 7.08
CA GLU A 131 -10.07 -2.26 6.44
C GLU A 131 -10.37 -3.58 5.73
N ARG A 132 -9.35 -4.42 5.53
CA ARG A 132 -9.41 -5.63 4.70
C ARG A 132 -9.39 -6.88 5.57
N GLU A 133 -10.52 -7.56 5.69
CA GLU A 133 -10.63 -8.79 6.50
C GLU A 133 -9.65 -9.89 6.03
N PHE A 134 -9.42 -9.98 4.71
CA PHE A 134 -8.48 -10.93 4.12
C PHE A 134 -6.99 -10.60 4.47
N VAL A 135 -6.71 -9.44 5.06
CA VAL A 135 -5.42 -9.06 5.63
C VAL A 135 -5.43 -9.22 7.14
N THR A 136 -6.42 -8.63 7.83
CA THR A 136 -6.44 -8.56 9.30
C THR A 136 -6.57 -9.92 9.94
N ARG A 137 -7.38 -10.81 9.36
CA ARG A 137 -7.61 -12.16 9.91
C ARG A 137 -6.34 -13.03 9.84
N PRO A 138 -5.68 -13.20 8.67
CA PRO A 138 -4.38 -13.92 8.63
C PRO A 138 -3.30 -13.23 9.47
N LEU A 139 -3.28 -11.89 9.52
CA LEU A 139 -2.30 -11.16 10.31
C LEU A 139 -2.46 -11.43 11.83
N SER A 140 -3.69 -11.54 12.32
CA SER A 140 -3.96 -11.87 13.72
C SER A 140 -3.49 -13.27 14.14
N GLU A 141 -3.28 -14.19 13.19
CA GLU A 141 -2.75 -15.52 13.46
C GLU A 141 -1.22 -15.53 13.62
N VAL A 142 -0.52 -14.59 12.99
CA VAL A 142 0.95 -14.46 13.07
C VAL A 142 1.43 -13.52 14.17
N MET A 143 0.49 -12.89 14.87
CA MET A 143 0.72 -12.02 16.02
C MET A 143 0.06 -12.58 17.27
N SER A 144 0.57 -12.24 18.46
CA SER A 144 -0.24 -12.40 19.67
C SER A 144 -1.38 -11.39 19.70
N GLY A 145 -2.46 -11.67 20.45
CA GLY A 145 -3.57 -10.73 20.58
C GLY A 145 -3.15 -9.34 21.09
N GLU A 146 -2.15 -9.30 21.98
CA GLU A 146 -1.59 -8.05 22.49
C GLU A 146 -0.79 -7.28 21.41
N GLU A 147 0.03 -7.98 20.62
CA GLU A 147 0.76 -7.39 19.49
C GLU A 147 -0.20 -6.82 18.45
N PHE A 148 -1.24 -7.55 18.11
CA PHE A 148 -2.27 -7.10 17.15
C PHE A 148 -3.03 -5.88 17.66
N ALA A 149 -3.42 -5.85 18.94
CA ALA A 149 -4.09 -4.69 19.54
C ALA A 149 -3.19 -3.43 19.54
N ARG A 150 -1.90 -3.60 19.87
CA ARG A 150 -0.92 -2.50 19.79
C ARG A 150 -0.72 -2.00 18.36
N LEU A 151 -0.70 -2.93 17.39
CA LEU A 151 -0.60 -2.57 15.97
C LEU A 151 -1.82 -1.76 15.53
N ALA A 152 -3.04 -2.17 15.88
CA ALA A 152 -4.25 -1.43 15.52
C ALA A 152 -4.20 0.01 16.02
N LEU A 153 -3.79 0.24 17.27
CA LEU A 153 -3.59 1.57 17.83
C LEU A 153 -2.50 2.35 17.08
N PHE A 154 -1.38 1.70 16.76
CA PHE A 154 -0.28 2.33 16.02
C PHE A 154 -0.72 2.79 14.62
N VAL A 155 -1.46 1.96 13.88
CA VAL A 155 -1.98 2.32 12.54
C VAL A 155 -2.94 3.51 12.61
N GLN A 156 -3.84 3.53 13.62
CA GLN A 156 -4.75 4.67 13.82
C GLN A 156 -3.99 5.98 14.07
N HIS A 157 -2.96 5.97 14.93
CA HIS A 157 -2.14 7.15 15.18
C HIS A 157 -1.35 7.60 13.95
N ALA A 158 -0.79 6.66 13.18
CA ALA A 158 -0.04 6.96 11.96
C ALA A 158 -0.95 7.62 10.89
N ALA A 159 -2.19 7.13 10.73
CA ALA A 159 -3.17 7.71 9.82
C ALA A 159 -3.56 9.14 10.23
N SER A 160 -3.78 9.39 11.52
CA SER A 160 -4.09 10.72 12.05
C SER A 160 -2.95 11.73 11.84
N ALA A 161 -1.70 11.29 12.00
CA ALA A 161 -0.53 12.13 11.78
C ALA A 161 -0.33 12.50 10.30
N SER A 162 -0.65 11.60 9.38
CA SER A 162 -0.56 11.84 7.93
C SER A 162 -1.66 12.78 7.43
N GLY A 163 -2.88 12.70 7.99
CA GLY A 163 -4.00 13.58 7.67
C GLY A 163 -3.75 15.04 8.11
N ALA A 164 -3.18 15.25 9.30
CA ALA A 164 -2.86 16.59 9.80
C ALA A 164 -1.82 17.34 8.94
N HIS A 165 -0.95 16.63 8.23
CA HIS A 165 0.03 17.25 7.33
C HIS A 165 -0.59 17.70 6.00
N CYS A 166 -1.65 17.05 5.53
CA CYS A 166 -2.38 17.43 4.31
C CYS A 166 -3.22 18.71 4.53
N ASP A 167 -3.89 18.84 5.69
CA ASP A 167 -4.73 20.00 6.01
C ASP A 167 -3.88 21.26 6.22
N ALA A 168 -2.68 21.15 6.79
CA ALA A 168 -1.76 22.27 6.97
C ALA A 168 -1.22 22.82 5.64
N LEU A 169 -1.00 21.96 4.62
CA LEU A 169 -0.56 22.38 3.28
C LEU A 169 -1.70 22.97 2.44
N CYS A 170 -2.93 22.48 2.58
CA CYS A 170 -4.09 23.07 1.91
C CYS A 170 -4.44 24.46 2.46
N SER A 171 -4.29 24.69 3.76
CA SER A 171 -4.57 25.99 4.37
C SER A 171 -3.54 27.07 4.01
N ALA A 172 -2.30 26.68 3.71
CA ALA A 172 -1.22 27.61 3.31
C ALA A 172 -1.31 28.06 1.85
N LEU A 173 -2.15 27.44 1.02
CA LEU A 173 -2.33 27.78 -0.41
C LEU A 173 -3.56 28.65 -0.69
N HIS A 174 -4.34 29.02 0.34
CA HIS A 174 -5.53 29.87 0.21
C HIS A 174 -5.36 31.17 0.97
N GLU A 175 -4.42 32.04 0.56
CA GLU A 175 -4.48 33.45 0.88
C GLU A 175 -5.19 34.20 -0.27
N PRO A 176 -6.27 34.97 0.02
CA PRO A 176 -6.91 35.80 -0.98
C PRO A 176 -6.05 37.04 -1.21
N SER A 177 -5.51 37.17 -2.40
CA SER A 177 -4.89 38.42 -2.83
C SER A 177 -5.94 39.52 -2.97
N HIS A 178 -6.02 40.40 -1.96
CA HIS A 178 -6.62 41.73 -2.11
C HIS A 178 -5.80 42.52 -3.12
N ARG A 179 -6.39 42.87 -4.23
CA ARG A 179 -6.01 44.06 -5.01
C ARG A 179 -7.22 44.96 -5.14
N SER A 180 -7.14 46.06 -4.42
CA SER A 180 -7.85 47.29 -4.66
C SER A 180 -7.32 47.96 -5.92
N GLY A 181 -8.15 48.61 -6.67
CA GLY A 181 -7.76 49.47 -7.80
C GLY A 181 -8.97 49.87 -8.60
N ASP A 182 -9.46 51.05 -8.24
CA ASP A 182 -10.45 51.85 -8.94
C ASP A 182 -10.01 52.17 -10.35
N ASP A 183 -10.93 52.33 -11.30
CA ASP A 183 -11.22 53.56 -12.10
C ASP A 183 -12.04 53.20 -13.35
N GLU A 184 -13.18 53.78 -13.38
CA GLU A 184 -13.90 54.62 -14.31
C GLU A 184 -13.83 54.39 -15.83
N ALA A 185 -15.04 54.43 -16.37
CA ALA A 185 -15.56 55.17 -17.52
C ALA A 185 -15.58 54.52 -18.89
N GLU A 186 -16.78 54.52 -19.37
CA GLU A 186 -17.36 55.13 -20.57
C GLU A 186 -17.62 54.24 -21.80
N SER A 187 -18.92 54.05 -21.98
CA SER A 187 -19.69 54.40 -23.17
C SER A 187 -19.30 53.76 -24.54
N THR A 188 -20.16 53.04 -25.11
CA THR A 188 -21.02 53.30 -26.29
C THR A 188 -21.40 52.03 -27.07
N SER A 189 -22.67 51.85 -27.13
CA SER A 189 -23.50 51.43 -28.28
C SER A 189 -22.81 50.92 -29.55
N HIS A 190 -23.18 49.70 -30.00
CA HIS A 190 -23.88 49.57 -31.30
C HIS A 190 -24.44 48.18 -31.53
N LYS A 191 -25.68 48.20 -32.06
CA LYS A 191 -26.51 47.12 -32.58
C LYS A 191 -25.87 46.41 -33.79
N ARG A 192 -26.22 45.14 -33.99
CA ARG A 192 -26.93 44.51 -35.16
C ARG A 192 -26.52 43.05 -35.28
N THR A 193 -27.48 42.20 -35.09
CA THR A 193 -28.30 41.45 -36.09
C THR A 193 -27.56 40.37 -36.85
N ALA A 194 -28.04 39.18 -36.56
CA ALA A 194 -28.65 38.20 -37.44
C ALA A 194 -27.78 37.27 -38.30
N ASP A 195 -28.23 36.06 -38.23
CA ASP A 195 -28.39 35.02 -39.27
C ASP A 195 -27.25 34.00 -39.41
N ASN A 196 -27.57 32.79 -39.02
CA ASN A 196 -28.24 31.72 -39.77
C ASN A 196 -27.28 30.79 -40.55
N HIS A 197 -27.60 29.51 -40.48
CA HIS A 197 -27.29 28.35 -41.34
C HIS A 197 -26.05 27.50 -40.99
N SER A 198 -26.39 26.36 -40.49
CA SER A 198 -26.42 25.02 -41.14
C SER A 198 -25.15 24.59 -41.90
N PHE A 199 -24.47 23.63 -41.39
CA PHE A 199 -24.31 22.28 -41.94
C PHE A 199 -23.61 21.41 -40.85
#